data_33533f03ec66ba6fa97d343d0bc4e926
#
_entry.id   33533f03ec66ba6fa97d343d0bc4e926
#
_cell.length_a   1.000
_cell.length_b   1.000
_cell.length_c   1.000
_cell.angle_alpha   90.00
_cell.angle_beta   90.00
_cell.angle_gamma   90.00
#
_symmetry.space_group_name_H-M   'P 1'
#
loop_
_entity.id
_entity.type
_entity.pdbx_description
1 polymer ?
#
loop_
_entity_poly.entity_id
_entity_poly.type
_entity_poly.pdbx_seq_one_letter_code
_entity_poly.pdbx_strand_id
1 'polypeptide(L)'
;MEFDEMNAAPIIKHIAVRSVISKSNLPVADYSVNPYIGCTHACKYCYASFMKRFTGHTEPWGTFLDIKDWPEIKHPEKYAGKELFFGSVTDPYNPEEAVYERTRSLLLQLEGCTAKVSIATKSDLVLRDLDIIRSFPNARVSWSINTLDNRFQQDMDKAVSIDRRLTAMETFHRAGVRTTCFISPIFPGITDVEAIIKRVQNQCHLIWLENLNLRGSYKPVIMDYIEKNYPDLLPLYQSIYVDGDRSYWE
;
A
#
# COMPACT_ATOMS: atom_id res chain seq x y z
N MET A 1 -20.21 8.02 18.39
CA MET A 1 -20.92 7.44 17.22
C MET A 1 -19.97 7.01 16.10
N GLU A 2 -18.74 7.55 15.97
CA GLU A 2 -17.80 7.18 14.88
C GLU A 2 -17.04 5.84 15.07
N PHE A 3 -16.98 5.27 16.26
CA PHE A 3 -16.24 4.03 16.53
C PHE A 3 -16.97 2.73 16.16
N ASP A 4 -18.30 2.75 16.09
CA ASP A 4 -19.11 1.56 15.73
C ASP A 4 -19.18 1.32 14.22
N GLU A 5 -19.07 2.37 13.39
CA GLU A 5 -19.12 2.25 11.93
C GLU A 5 -17.87 1.60 11.33
N MET A 6 -16.74 1.63 12.02
CA MET A 6 -15.48 1.06 11.52
C MET A 6 -15.34 -0.46 11.70
N ASN A 7 -16.27 -1.11 12.43
CA ASN A 7 -16.30 -2.57 12.61
C ASN A 7 -17.33 -3.28 11.73
N ALA A 8 -18.12 -2.55 10.95
CA ALA A 8 -19.04 -3.14 9.98
C ALA A 8 -18.24 -3.76 8.81
N ALA A 9 -18.81 -4.80 8.20
CA ALA A 9 -18.25 -5.35 6.96
C ALA A 9 -18.20 -4.26 5.89
N PRO A 10 -17.13 -4.22 5.06
CA PRO A 10 -17.00 -3.20 4.03
C PRO A 10 -18.12 -3.30 3.00
N ILE A 11 -18.53 -2.16 2.46
CA ILE A 11 -19.47 -2.14 1.33
C ILE A 11 -18.72 -2.56 0.09
N ILE A 12 -19.16 -3.67 -0.52
CA ILE A 12 -18.53 -4.24 -1.72
C ILE A 12 -19.43 -3.99 -2.93
N LYS A 13 -18.86 -3.46 -4.02
CA LYS A 13 -19.52 -3.31 -5.31
C LYS A 13 -18.67 -3.86 -6.43
N HIS A 14 -19.29 -4.38 -7.47
CA HIS A 14 -18.63 -4.74 -8.73
C HIS A 14 -18.80 -3.60 -9.73
N ILE A 15 -17.72 -3.21 -10.38
CA ILE A 15 -17.71 -2.17 -11.40
C ILE A 15 -17.04 -2.65 -12.68
N ALA A 16 -17.75 -2.56 -13.78
CA ALA A 16 -17.19 -2.89 -15.09
C ALA A 16 -16.21 -1.80 -15.54
N VAL A 17 -15.01 -2.20 -15.95
CA VAL A 17 -13.98 -1.31 -16.49
C VAL A 17 -13.47 -1.83 -17.84
N ARG A 18 -13.03 -0.92 -18.71
CA ARG A 18 -12.44 -1.31 -20.01
C ARG A 18 -11.06 -1.95 -19.85
N SER A 19 -10.30 -1.52 -18.85
CA SER A 19 -8.97 -2.03 -18.54
C SER A 19 -8.64 -1.77 -17.08
N VAL A 20 -7.98 -2.72 -16.45
CA VAL A 20 -7.41 -2.60 -15.10
C VAL A 20 -6.00 -2.01 -15.13
N ILE A 21 -5.35 -2.04 -16.31
CA ILE A 21 -4.01 -1.52 -16.55
C ILE A 21 -4.15 -0.17 -17.26
N SER A 22 -3.62 0.89 -16.69
CA SER A 22 -3.64 2.26 -17.22
C SER A 22 -2.24 2.84 -17.28
N LYS A 23 -1.99 3.76 -18.25
CA LYS A 23 -0.71 4.48 -18.28
C LYS A 23 -0.43 5.17 -16.96
N SER A 24 0.80 5.08 -16.48
CA SER A 24 1.23 5.70 -15.23
C SER A 24 1.85 7.07 -15.51
N ASN A 25 1.62 8.00 -14.57
CA ASN A 25 2.38 9.25 -14.48
C ASN A 25 3.45 9.17 -13.38
N LEU A 26 3.59 8.00 -12.73
CA LEU A 26 4.64 7.79 -11.73
C LEU A 26 5.98 7.57 -12.43
N PRO A 27 7.08 8.20 -11.95
CA PRO A 27 8.39 8.09 -12.59
C PRO A 27 8.96 6.66 -12.53
N VAL A 28 8.39 5.80 -11.70
CA VAL A 28 8.87 4.43 -11.43
C VAL A 28 8.11 3.35 -12.22
N ALA A 29 7.14 3.72 -13.06
CA ALA A 29 6.31 2.74 -13.76
C ALA A 29 5.78 3.25 -15.10
N ASP A 30 5.72 2.37 -16.09
CA ASP A 30 5.04 2.64 -17.37
C ASP A 30 3.50 2.58 -17.21
N TYR A 31 3.03 1.67 -16.35
CA TYR A 31 1.60 1.44 -16.12
C TYR A 31 1.30 1.27 -14.63
N SER A 32 0.17 1.82 -14.22
CA SER A 32 -0.44 1.57 -12.90
C SER A 32 -1.51 0.50 -13.01
N VAL A 33 -1.52 -0.40 -12.05
CA VAL A 33 -2.41 -1.56 -11.96
C VAL A 33 -3.12 -1.54 -10.62
N ASN A 34 -4.43 -1.33 -10.63
CA ASN A 34 -5.24 -1.30 -9.41
C ASN A 34 -6.52 -2.11 -9.64
N PRO A 35 -6.57 -3.38 -9.20
CA PRO A 35 -7.75 -4.24 -9.37
C PRO A 35 -8.97 -3.78 -8.58
N TYR A 36 -8.77 -2.87 -7.64
CA TYR A 36 -9.78 -2.33 -6.73
C TYR A 36 -9.80 -0.81 -6.74
N ILE A 37 -10.91 -0.22 -6.24
CA ILE A 37 -10.97 1.16 -5.74
C ILE A 37 -11.41 1.10 -4.29
N GLY A 38 -10.73 1.82 -3.40
CA GLY A 38 -10.84 1.62 -1.96
C GLY A 38 -9.77 0.67 -1.45
N CYS A 39 -9.66 0.55 -0.11
CA CYS A 39 -8.70 -0.36 0.52
C CYS A 39 -9.11 -0.57 1.98
N THR A 40 -9.46 -1.79 2.35
CA THR A 40 -9.97 -2.14 3.68
C THR A 40 -8.89 -2.28 4.75
N HIS A 41 -7.60 -2.05 4.39
CA HIS A 41 -6.58 -1.77 5.40
C HIS A 41 -6.86 -0.48 6.18
N ALA A 42 -7.71 0.40 5.67
CA ALA A 42 -8.25 1.58 6.35
C ALA A 42 -7.19 2.45 7.04
N CYS A 43 -6.02 2.63 6.40
CA CYS A 43 -4.93 3.43 6.97
C CYS A 43 -5.39 4.86 7.22
N LYS A 44 -5.23 5.38 8.44
CA LYS A 44 -5.59 6.75 8.82
C LYS A 44 -4.81 7.82 8.06
N TYR A 45 -3.62 7.49 7.56
CA TYR A 45 -2.73 8.36 6.79
C TYR A 45 -2.82 8.14 5.27
N CYS A 46 -3.85 7.48 4.78
CA CYS A 46 -3.91 7.06 3.38
C CYS A 46 -4.08 8.23 2.42
N TYR A 47 -3.05 8.52 1.65
CA TYR A 47 -3.13 9.54 0.61
C TYR A 47 -4.15 9.20 -0.49
N ALA A 48 -4.37 7.89 -0.76
CA ALA A 48 -5.29 7.43 -1.80
C ALA A 48 -6.77 7.72 -1.48
N SER A 49 -7.08 8.24 -0.28
CA SER A 49 -8.43 8.70 0.09
C SER A 49 -9.01 9.72 -0.91
N PHE A 50 -8.16 10.44 -1.66
CA PHE A 50 -8.62 11.33 -2.73
C PHE A 50 -9.38 10.60 -3.85
N MET A 51 -9.16 9.30 -4.01
CA MET A 51 -9.85 8.48 -5.02
C MET A 51 -11.35 8.41 -4.80
N LYS A 52 -11.83 8.59 -3.56
CA LYS A 52 -13.25 8.63 -3.22
C LYS A 52 -14.03 9.61 -4.09
N ARG A 53 -13.46 10.76 -4.45
CA ARG A 53 -14.08 11.77 -5.31
C ARG A 53 -14.45 11.28 -6.72
N PHE A 54 -13.86 10.17 -7.17
CA PHE A 54 -14.11 9.56 -8.47
C PHE A 54 -15.08 8.38 -8.39
N THR A 55 -15.66 8.14 -7.20
CA THR A 55 -16.64 7.09 -6.93
C THR A 55 -17.98 7.72 -6.56
N GLY A 56 -19.04 6.93 -6.52
CA GLY A 56 -20.33 7.36 -5.97
C GLY A 56 -20.46 7.10 -4.46
N HIS A 57 -19.36 6.79 -3.75
CA HIS A 57 -19.39 6.48 -2.33
C HIS A 57 -19.47 7.72 -1.46
N THR A 58 -20.39 7.68 -0.49
CA THR A 58 -20.53 8.67 0.61
C THR A 58 -19.82 8.19 1.87
N GLU A 59 -19.61 6.89 2.00
CA GLU A 59 -19.00 6.21 3.12
C GLU A 59 -17.53 6.65 3.35
N PRO A 60 -17.00 6.57 4.56
CA PRO A 60 -15.59 6.87 4.84
C PRO A 60 -14.64 6.02 4.01
N TRP A 61 -13.47 6.58 3.66
CA TRP A 61 -12.40 5.79 3.04
C TRP A 61 -11.95 4.68 3.98
N GLY A 62 -11.82 3.46 3.45
CA GLY A 62 -11.48 2.27 4.23
C GLY A 62 -12.67 1.40 4.62
N THR A 63 -13.91 1.85 4.36
CA THR A 63 -15.14 1.10 4.66
C THR A 63 -15.87 0.61 3.42
N PHE A 64 -15.31 0.82 2.24
CA PHE A 64 -15.83 0.31 0.97
C PHE A 64 -14.73 -0.23 0.07
N LEU A 65 -15.10 -1.10 -0.85
CA LEU A 65 -14.23 -1.62 -1.89
C LEU A 65 -15.03 -1.86 -3.18
N ASP A 66 -14.64 -1.20 -4.27
CA ASP A 66 -15.14 -1.50 -5.60
C ASP A 66 -14.20 -2.52 -6.27
N ILE A 67 -14.76 -3.65 -6.65
CA ILE A 67 -14.06 -4.72 -7.36
C ILE A 67 -14.18 -4.43 -8.85
N LYS A 68 -13.07 -4.29 -9.52
CA LYS A 68 -13.06 -4.06 -10.97
C LYS A 68 -13.24 -5.38 -11.72
N ASP A 69 -14.21 -5.38 -12.64
CA ASP A 69 -14.39 -6.43 -13.63
C ASP A 69 -13.93 -5.91 -14.99
N TRP A 70 -12.94 -6.57 -15.58
CA TRP A 70 -12.36 -6.24 -16.88
C TRP A 70 -12.45 -7.43 -17.83
N PRO A 71 -12.48 -7.18 -19.17
CA PRO A 71 -12.40 -8.25 -20.15
C PRO A 71 -11.02 -8.91 -20.12
N GLU A 72 -10.96 -10.17 -20.52
CA GLU A 72 -9.72 -10.92 -20.67
C GLU A 72 -8.66 -10.13 -21.46
N ILE A 73 -7.40 -10.20 -21.03
CA ILE A 73 -6.28 -9.57 -21.70
C ILE A 73 -5.82 -10.44 -22.87
N LYS A 74 -6.34 -10.15 -24.07
CA LYS A 74 -6.05 -10.92 -25.27
C LYS A 74 -4.59 -10.79 -25.77
N HIS A 75 -3.90 -9.71 -25.43
CA HIS A 75 -2.58 -9.35 -25.92
C HIS A 75 -1.67 -8.93 -24.78
N PRO A 76 -1.27 -9.85 -23.86
CA PRO A 76 -0.36 -9.52 -22.76
C PRO A 76 1.05 -9.12 -23.24
N GLU A 77 1.47 -9.60 -24.42
CA GLU A 77 2.77 -9.28 -25.03
C GLU A 77 3.03 -7.79 -25.25
N LYS A 78 1.97 -6.97 -25.36
CA LYS A 78 2.10 -5.50 -25.44
C LYS A 78 2.75 -4.85 -24.22
N TYR A 79 2.79 -5.58 -23.11
CA TYR A 79 3.43 -5.13 -21.86
C TYR A 79 4.87 -5.68 -21.74
N ALA A 80 5.37 -6.40 -22.71
CA ALA A 80 6.74 -6.93 -22.68
C ALA A 80 7.77 -5.82 -22.44
N GLY A 81 8.64 -6.04 -21.45
CA GLY A 81 9.67 -5.08 -21.02
C GLY A 81 9.15 -3.85 -20.28
N LYS A 82 7.83 -3.69 -20.11
CA LYS A 82 7.22 -2.55 -19.40
C LYS A 82 7.14 -2.80 -17.92
N GLU A 83 7.26 -1.73 -17.14
CA GLU A 83 7.09 -1.76 -15.68
C GLU A 83 5.60 -1.61 -15.34
N LEU A 84 5.01 -2.65 -14.74
CA LEU A 84 3.63 -2.69 -14.24
C LEU A 84 3.66 -2.53 -12.72
N PHE A 85 3.17 -1.40 -12.20
CA PHE A 85 3.14 -1.13 -10.78
C PHE A 85 1.74 -1.39 -10.18
N PHE A 86 1.65 -2.40 -9.34
CA PHE A 86 0.45 -2.79 -8.60
C PHE A 86 0.42 -2.08 -7.24
N GLY A 87 -0.69 -1.42 -6.95
CA GLY A 87 -0.91 -0.82 -5.64
C GLY A 87 -0.60 0.67 -5.55
N SER A 88 -0.77 1.43 -6.65
CA SER A 88 -0.54 2.88 -6.61
C SER A 88 -1.60 3.66 -5.84
N VAL A 89 -2.85 3.19 -5.75
CA VAL A 89 -3.97 3.86 -5.03
C VAL A 89 -4.88 2.89 -4.27
N THR A 90 -4.48 1.64 -4.16
CA THR A 90 -5.13 0.59 -3.36
C THR A 90 -4.07 -0.41 -2.94
N ASP A 91 -4.33 -1.26 -1.95
CA ASP A 91 -3.48 -2.43 -1.74
C ASP A 91 -4.02 -3.59 -2.59
N PRO A 92 -3.22 -4.15 -3.53
CA PRO A 92 -3.65 -5.26 -4.38
C PRO A 92 -3.88 -6.56 -3.60
N TYR A 93 -3.38 -6.63 -2.37
CA TYR A 93 -3.56 -7.74 -1.44
C TYR A 93 -4.31 -7.31 -0.17
N ASN A 94 -5.30 -6.38 -0.32
CA ASN A 94 -6.23 -6.10 0.76
C ASN A 94 -6.98 -7.38 1.19
N PRO A 95 -7.60 -7.44 2.38
CA PRO A 95 -8.22 -8.66 2.90
C PRO A 95 -9.18 -9.34 1.94
N GLU A 96 -9.94 -8.59 1.15
CA GLU A 96 -10.95 -9.11 0.22
C GLU A 96 -10.34 -9.83 -0.98
N GLU A 97 -9.06 -9.59 -1.29
CA GLU A 97 -8.32 -10.33 -2.32
C GLU A 97 -8.26 -11.84 -2.00
N ALA A 98 -8.37 -12.25 -0.72
CA ALA A 98 -8.47 -13.66 -0.34
C ALA A 98 -9.70 -14.37 -0.92
N VAL A 99 -10.77 -13.60 -1.18
CA VAL A 99 -12.05 -14.10 -1.69
C VAL A 99 -12.20 -13.84 -3.19
N TYR A 100 -11.89 -12.61 -3.63
CA TYR A 100 -12.17 -12.17 -4.99
C TYR A 100 -11.06 -12.45 -5.99
N GLU A 101 -9.85 -12.73 -5.52
CA GLU A 101 -8.67 -13.15 -6.31
C GLU A 101 -8.40 -12.30 -7.58
N ARG A 102 -8.70 -11.01 -7.55
CA ARG A 102 -8.57 -10.16 -8.74
C ARG A 102 -7.12 -9.90 -9.11
N THR A 103 -6.26 -9.70 -8.11
CA THR A 103 -4.81 -9.56 -8.33
C THR A 103 -4.23 -10.85 -8.88
N ARG A 104 -4.57 -11.99 -8.26
CA ARG A 104 -4.16 -13.30 -8.73
C ARG A 104 -4.62 -13.58 -10.17
N SER A 105 -5.90 -13.34 -10.46
CA SER A 105 -6.46 -13.51 -11.81
C SER A 105 -5.71 -12.68 -12.85
N LEU A 106 -5.33 -11.45 -12.50
CA LEU A 106 -4.58 -10.59 -13.41
C LEU A 106 -3.14 -11.08 -13.62
N LEU A 107 -2.46 -11.52 -12.56
CA LEU A 107 -1.11 -12.09 -12.68
C LEU A 107 -1.11 -13.31 -13.58
N LEU A 108 -2.10 -14.20 -13.46
CA LEU A 108 -2.26 -15.36 -14.34
C LEU A 108 -2.51 -14.98 -15.81
N GLN A 109 -3.30 -13.93 -16.07
CA GLN A 109 -3.51 -13.41 -17.43
C GLN A 109 -2.25 -12.80 -18.06
N LEU A 110 -1.29 -12.40 -17.24
CA LEU A 110 0.00 -11.83 -17.66
C LEU A 110 1.12 -12.87 -17.66
N GLU A 111 0.86 -14.09 -17.20
CA GLU A 111 1.87 -15.14 -17.12
C GLU A 111 2.47 -15.41 -18.52
N GLY A 112 3.79 -15.63 -18.57
CA GLY A 112 4.52 -15.75 -19.82
C GLY A 112 4.84 -14.43 -20.54
N CYS A 113 4.26 -13.31 -20.11
CA CYS A 113 4.67 -11.99 -20.58
C CYS A 113 5.98 -11.57 -19.91
N THR A 114 6.89 -10.95 -20.66
CA THR A 114 8.16 -10.43 -20.13
C THR A 114 8.02 -9.06 -19.47
N ALA A 115 6.84 -8.72 -18.96
CA ALA A 115 6.62 -7.51 -18.18
C ALA A 115 7.41 -7.55 -16.85
N LYS A 116 7.83 -6.39 -16.38
CA LYS A 116 8.41 -6.21 -15.04
C LYS A 116 7.27 -5.93 -14.08
N VAL A 117 7.11 -6.76 -13.07
CA VAL A 117 6.02 -6.65 -12.09
C VAL A 117 6.56 -6.07 -10.79
N SER A 118 6.03 -4.92 -10.38
CA SER A 118 6.31 -4.29 -9.10
C SER A 118 5.02 -4.22 -8.28
N ILE A 119 5.06 -4.71 -7.05
CA ILE A 119 3.90 -4.78 -6.15
C ILE A 119 4.22 -4.03 -4.87
N ALA A 120 3.32 -3.16 -4.43
CA ALA A 120 3.39 -2.54 -3.10
C ALA A 120 2.23 -3.02 -2.24
N THR A 121 2.52 -3.51 -1.02
CA THR A 121 1.50 -4.08 -0.14
C THR A 121 1.84 -3.93 1.34
N LYS A 122 0.83 -4.05 2.20
CA LYS A 122 0.93 -4.24 3.65
C LYS A 122 0.51 -5.65 4.09
N SER A 123 0.31 -6.55 3.12
CA SER A 123 -0.27 -7.87 3.37
C SER A 123 0.76 -8.99 3.24
N ASP A 124 0.56 -10.05 3.97
CA ASP A 124 1.26 -11.33 3.77
C ASP A 124 0.48 -12.29 2.84
N LEU A 125 -0.76 -11.92 2.45
CA LEU A 125 -1.54 -12.69 1.47
C LEU A 125 -0.82 -12.83 0.13
N VAL A 126 0.09 -11.92 -0.20
CA VAL A 126 0.95 -12.00 -1.39
C VAL A 126 1.78 -13.28 -1.45
N LEU A 127 2.02 -13.96 -0.32
CA LEU A 127 2.69 -15.27 -0.25
C LEU A 127 1.97 -16.33 -1.06
N ARG A 128 0.63 -16.27 -1.15
CA ARG A 128 -0.19 -17.16 -1.98
C ARG A 128 0.28 -17.20 -3.44
N ASP A 129 0.74 -16.07 -3.95
CA ASP A 129 1.05 -15.86 -5.35
C ASP A 129 2.57 -15.80 -5.62
N LEU A 130 3.40 -16.25 -4.66
CA LEU A 130 4.86 -16.25 -4.77
C LEU A 130 5.36 -16.94 -6.06
N ASP A 131 4.80 -18.11 -6.38
CA ASP A 131 5.23 -18.89 -7.54
C ASP A 131 4.94 -18.14 -8.85
N ILE A 132 3.76 -17.51 -8.95
CA ILE A 132 3.36 -16.72 -10.11
C ILE A 132 4.26 -15.47 -10.21
N ILE A 133 4.44 -14.74 -9.10
CA ILE A 133 5.25 -13.52 -9.09
C ILE A 133 6.69 -13.83 -9.47
N ARG A 134 7.24 -14.94 -8.97
CA ARG A 134 8.62 -15.35 -9.28
C ARG A 134 8.85 -15.69 -10.74
N SER A 135 7.81 -16.04 -11.49
CA SER A 135 7.91 -16.34 -12.92
C SER A 135 8.16 -15.12 -13.79
N PHE A 136 7.84 -13.90 -13.29
CA PHE A 136 8.09 -12.67 -14.02
C PHE A 136 9.55 -12.22 -13.95
N PRO A 137 10.16 -11.79 -15.05
CA PRO A 137 11.52 -11.28 -15.03
C PRO A 137 11.60 -9.99 -14.22
N ASN A 138 12.55 -9.92 -13.30
CA ASN A 138 12.76 -8.75 -12.43
C ASN A 138 11.53 -8.36 -11.58
N ALA A 139 10.71 -9.32 -11.17
CA ALA A 139 9.63 -9.07 -10.21
C ALA A 139 10.16 -8.47 -8.92
N ARG A 140 9.44 -7.51 -8.36
CA ARG A 140 9.76 -6.84 -7.11
C ARG A 140 8.51 -6.71 -6.25
N VAL A 141 8.66 -6.98 -4.95
CA VAL A 141 7.61 -6.73 -3.98
C VAL A 141 8.13 -5.82 -2.88
N SER A 142 7.35 -4.80 -2.55
CA SER A 142 7.65 -3.80 -1.54
C SER A 142 6.65 -3.89 -0.41
N TRP A 143 7.13 -4.01 0.84
CA TRP A 143 6.28 -3.96 2.03
C TRP A 143 6.41 -2.62 2.73
N SER A 144 5.27 -1.97 2.99
CA SER A 144 5.24 -0.78 3.83
C SER A 144 5.41 -1.17 5.30
N ILE A 145 6.52 -0.72 5.90
CA ILE A 145 6.89 -0.95 7.30
C ILE A 145 7.32 0.38 7.87
N ASN A 146 6.45 1.05 8.61
CA ASN A 146 6.68 2.40 9.13
C ASN A 146 6.88 2.46 10.64
N THR A 147 6.87 1.31 11.30
CA THR A 147 7.10 1.16 12.74
C THR A 147 7.49 -0.29 13.04
N LEU A 148 8.09 -0.53 14.20
CA LEU A 148 8.19 -1.85 14.83
C LEU A 148 7.27 -1.98 16.05
N ASP A 149 6.53 -0.93 16.38
CA ASP A 149 5.54 -0.91 17.46
C ASP A 149 4.18 -1.40 16.95
N ASN A 150 3.75 -2.56 17.42
CA ASN A 150 2.46 -3.16 17.06
C ASN A 150 1.26 -2.32 17.52
N ARG A 151 1.37 -1.60 18.64
CA ARG A 151 0.29 -0.74 19.13
C ARG A 151 0.08 0.44 18.17
N PHE A 152 1.16 1.13 17.82
CA PHE A 152 1.10 2.21 16.85
C PHE A 152 0.57 1.73 15.50
N GLN A 153 1.02 0.55 15.02
CA GLN A 153 0.51 -0.02 13.77
C GLN A 153 -1.00 -0.27 13.83
N GLN A 154 -1.51 -0.88 14.90
CA GLN A 154 -2.95 -1.15 15.07
C GLN A 154 -3.78 0.13 15.16
N ASP A 155 -3.22 1.19 15.75
CA ASP A 155 -3.86 2.50 15.77
C ASP A 155 -3.92 3.14 14.38
N MET A 156 -2.96 2.85 13.51
CA MET A 156 -2.80 3.51 12.20
C MET A 156 -3.44 2.77 11.04
N ASP A 157 -3.45 1.43 11.04
CA ASP A 157 -4.04 0.65 9.96
C ASP A 157 -4.58 -0.72 10.44
N LYS A 158 -5.49 -1.30 9.65
CA LYS A 158 -6.07 -2.63 9.89
C LYS A 158 -5.37 -3.73 9.09
N ALA A 159 -4.20 -3.47 8.54
CA ALA A 159 -3.43 -4.48 7.83
C ALA A 159 -2.82 -5.50 8.80
N VAL A 160 -2.19 -6.53 8.27
CA VAL A 160 -1.52 -7.54 9.08
C VAL A 160 -0.39 -6.95 9.93
N SER A 161 -0.06 -7.59 11.03
CA SER A 161 1.00 -7.14 11.95
C SER A 161 2.34 -6.94 11.24
N ILE A 162 3.21 -6.13 11.83
CA ILE A 162 4.55 -5.88 11.30
C ILE A 162 5.33 -7.18 11.16
N ASP A 163 5.24 -8.08 12.13
CA ASP A 163 5.94 -9.37 12.07
C ASP A 163 5.50 -10.24 10.87
N ARG A 164 4.21 -10.23 10.54
CA ARG A 164 3.70 -10.92 9.35
C ARG A 164 4.23 -10.29 8.06
N ARG A 165 4.29 -8.95 7.99
CA ARG A 165 4.88 -8.23 6.84
C ARG A 165 6.37 -8.57 6.69
N LEU A 166 7.13 -8.57 7.79
CA LEU A 166 8.55 -8.92 7.81
C LEU A 166 8.79 -10.36 7.37
N THR A 167 8.00 -11.30 7.89
CA THR A 167 8.07 -12.72 7.51
C THR A 167 7.78 -12.93 6.03
N ALA A 168 6.78 -12.25 5.48
CA ALA A 168 6.45 -12.31 4.06
C ALA A 168 7.60 -11.76 3.20
N MET A 169 8.16 -10.61 3.56
CA MET A 169 9.30 -10.01 2.88
C MET A 169 10.51 -10.94 2.88
N GLU A 170 10.86 -11.53 4.02
CA GLU A 170 11.97 -12.47 4.15
C GLU A 170 11.75 -13.72 3.30
N THR A 171 10.52 -14.24 3.24
CA THR A 171 10.18 -15.41 2.43
C THR A 171 10.40 -15.13 0.94
N PHE A 172 9.94 -13.99 0.44
CA PHE A 172 10.20 -13.55 -0.93
C PHE A 172 11.69 -13.32 -1.21
N HIS A 173 12.41 -12.72 -0.26
CA HIS A 173 13.85 -12.51 -0.35
C HIS A 173 14.60 -13.85 -0.52
N ARG A 174 14.29 -14.83 0.34
CA ARG A 174 14.87 -16.19 0.27
C ARG A 174 14.51 -16.94 -1.01
N ALA A 175 13.33 -16.66 -1.58
CA ALA A 175 12.89 -17.21 -2.85
C ALA A 175 13.55 -16.56 -4.08
N GLY A 176 14.44 -15.57 -3.88
CA GLY A 176 15.17 -14.87 -4.94
C GLY A 176 14.37 -13.77 -5.66
N VAL A 177 13.21 -13.41 -5.16
CA VAL A 177 12.44 -12.26 -5.66
C VAL A 177 13.01 -10.97 -5.07
N ARG A 178 13.13 -9.91 -5.86
CA ARG A 178 13.61 -8.62 -5.36
C ARG A 178 12.62 -8.03 -4.35
N THR A 179 13.11 -7.69 -3.17
CA THR A 179 12.29 -7.19 -2.07
C THR A 179 12.72 -5.78 -1.67
N THR A 180 11.75 -4.96 -1.29
CA THR A 180 11.98 -3.62 -0.77
C THR A 180 11.27 -3.45 0.57
N CYS A 181 12.00 -3.02 1.58
CA CYS A 181 11.40 -2.44 2.77
C CYS A 181 11.07 -0.97 2.47
N PHE A 182 9.79 -0.65 2.40
CA PHE A 182 9.33 0.70 2.16
C PHE A 182 8.95 1.34 3.50
N ILE A 183 9.86 2.14 4.07
CA ILE A 183 9.62 2.87 5.32
C ILE A 183 8.75 4.09 4.96
N SER A 184 7.44 3.86 4.89
CA SER A 184 6.46 4.85 4.44
C SER A 184 5.11 4.67 5.15
N PRO A 185 4.57 5.78 5.65
CA PRO A 185 5.24 7.06 5.82
C PRO A 185 6.11 7.11 7.09
N ILE A 186 7.15 7.94 7.08
CA ILE A 186 7.92 8.26 8.29
C ILE A 186 7.14 9.29 9.11
N PHE A 187 6.76 8.92 10.32
CA PHE A 187 6.10 9.80 11.27
C PHE A 187 7.18 10.53 12.11
N PRO A 188 7.26 11.87 12.06
CA PRO A 188 8.25 12.63 12.82
C PRO A 188 8.24 12.29 14.32
N GLY A 189 9.42 11.95 14.87
CA GLY A 189 9.56 11.64 16.30
C GLY A 189 8.97 10.27 16.74
N ILE A 190 8.31 9.52 15.83
CA ILE A 190 7.66 8.23 16.16
C ILE A 190 8.31 7.07 15.39
N THR A 191 8.52 7.22 14.09
CA THR A 191 9.16 6.17 13.28
C THR A 191 10.65 6.09 13.59
N ASP A 192 11.07 5.02 14.24
CA ASP A 192 12.50 4.73 14.43
C ASP A 192 13.07 4.07 13.17
N VAL A 193 13.57 4.94 12.27
CA VAL A 193 14.12 4.53 10.98
C VAL A 193 15.35 3.64 11.16
N GLU A 194 16.22 3.94 12.12
CA GLU A 194 17.44 3.18 12.38
C GLU A 194 17.11 1.76 12.86
N ALA A 195 16.19 1.63 13.80
CA ALA A 195 15.75 0.33 14.29
C ALA A 195 15.12 -0.52 13.16
N ILE A 196 14.31 0.09 12.29
CA ILE A 196 13.74 -0.61 11.14
C ILE A 196 14.85 -1.06 10.18
N ILE A 197 15.79 -0.18 9.82
CA ILE A 197 16.93 -0.52 8.94
C ILE A 197 17.71 -1.69 9.53
N LYS A 198 18.09 -1.61 10.81
CA LYS A 198 18.80 -2.67 11.52
C LYS A 198 18.05 -4.01 11.51
N ARG A 199 16.71 -3.95 11.63
CA ARG A 199 15.85 -5.14 11.63
C ARG A 199 15.79 -5.83 10.27
N VAL A 200 15.83 -5.05 9.16
CA VAL A 200 15.54 -5.57 7.80
C VAL A 200 16.76 -5.69 6.89
N GLN A 201 17.93 -5.18 7.26
CA GLN A 201 19.10 -5.06 6.39
C GLN A 201 19.54 -6.38 5.71
N ASN A 202 19.23 -7.53 6.29
CA ASN A 202 19.54 -8.85 5.73
C ASN A 202 18.30 -9.57 5.16
N GLN A 203 17.16 -8.87 5.02
CA GLN A 203 15.89 -9.45 4.62
C GLN A 203 15.28 -8.76 3.40
N CYS A 204 15.94 -7.74 2.86
CA CYS A 204 15.51 -7.05 1.65
C CYS A 204 16.72 -6.60 0.81
N HIS A 205 16.46 -6.29 -0.47
CA HIS A 205 17.46 -5.81 -1.40
C HIS A 205 17.57 -4.29 -1.44
N LEU A 206 16.51 -3.61 -1.02
CA LEU A 206 16.41 -2.16 -1.04
C LEU A 206 15.60 -1.66 0.16
N ILE A 207 16.03 -0.55 0.72
CA ILE A 207 15.26 0.22 1.69
C ILE A 207 14.92 1.55 1.03
N TRP A 208 13.63 1.89 1.00
CA TRP A 208 13.13 3.15 0.44
C TRP A 208 12.42 3.93 1.54
N LEU A 209 12.70 5.22 1.60
CA LEU A 209 12.20 6.14 2.63
C LEU A 209 11.22 7.12 2.01
N GLU A 210 10.09 7.37 2.69
CA GLU A 210 9.14 8.40 2.29
C GLU A 210 8.59 9.14 3.51
N ASN A 211 8.65 10.45 3.46
CA ASN A 211 8.16 11.32 4.52
C ASN A 211 6.64 11.28 4.61
N LEU A 212 6.11 11.39 5.81
CA LEU A 212 4.68 11.63 6.01
C LEU A 212 4.30 12.97 5.36
N ASN A 213 3.30 12.93 4.48
CA ASN A 213 2.82 14.11 3.77
C ASN A 213 1.35 14.35 4.13
N LEU A 214 1.11 15.16 5.16
CA LEU A 214 -0.23 15.46 5.63
C LEU A 214 -0.97 16.44 4.73
N ARG A 215 -1.87 15.93 3.91
CA ARG A 215 -2.72 16.72 3.00
C ARG A 215 -4.17 16.25 3.08
N GLY A 216 -5.10 17.14 2.67
CA GLY A 216 -6.52 16.78 2.54
C GLY A 216 -7.16 16.29 3.83
N SER A 217 -8.10 15.34 3.70
CA SER A 217 -8.99 14.91 4.79
C SER A 217 -8.31 14.12 5.91
N TYR A 218 -7.17 13.50 5.66
CA TYR A 218 -6.47 12.73 6.70
C TYR A 218 -5.54 13.57 7.59
N LYS A 219 -5.23 14.82 7.19
CA LYS A 219 -4.41 15.73 8.02
C LYS A 219 -5.00 15.97 9.42
N PRO A 220 -6.27 16.41 9.57
CA PRO A 220 -6.86 16.58 10.89
C PRO A 220 -6.87 15.28 11.70
N VAL A 221 -7.17 14.14 11.08
CA VAL A 221 -7.19 12.84 11.76
C VAL A 221 -5.84 12.50 12.40
N ILE A 222 -4.75 12.76 11.69
CA ILE A 222 -3.40 12.51 12.24
C ILE A 222 -3.03 13.56 13.27
N MET A 223 -3.35 14.85 13.06
CA MET A 223 -3.07 15.89 14.03
C MET A 223 -3.78 15.63 15.37
N ASP A 224 -5.06 15.25 15.34
CA ASP A 224 -5.84 14.87 16.52
C ASP A 224 -5.25 13.64 17.22
N TYR A 225 -4.79 12.66 16.45
CA TYR A 225 -4.12 11.48 17.01
C TYR A 225 -2.81 11.85 17.74
N ILE A 226 -2.00 12.73 17.14
CA ILE A 226 -0.75 13.21 17.75
C ILE A 226 -1.06 13.99 19.03
N GLU A 227 -2.00 14.95 18.99
CA GLU A 227 -2.38 15.72 20.16
C GLU A 227 -2.81 14.82 21.32
N LYS A 228 -3.57 13.77 21.04
CA LYS A 228 -4.10 12.86 22.05
C LYS A 228 -3.06 11.89 22.60
N ASN A 229 -2.20 11.33 21.76
CA ASN A 229 -1.34 10.20 22.14
C ASN A 229 0.15 10.56 22.28
N TYR A 230 0.57 11.68 21.69
CA TYR A 230 1.95 12.19 21.67
C TYR A 230 1.97 13.71 21.84
N PRO A 231 1.37 14.27 22.92
CA PRO A 231 1.22 15.74 23.06
C PRO A 231 2.54 16.50 23.00
N ASP A 232 3.64 15.88 23.44
CA ASP A 232 4.98 16.48 23.40
C ASP A 232 5.50 16.65 21.95
N LEU A 233 4.97 15.91 20.99
CA LEU A 233 5.32 16.01 19.56
C LEU A 233 4.42 17.00 18.81
N LEU A 234 3.33 17.49 19.42
CA LEU A 234 2.41 18.40 18.73
C LEU A 234 3.08 19.66 18.19
N PRO A 235 3.99 20.33 18.93
CA PRO A 235 4.71 21.50 18.40
C PRO A 235 5.54 21.16 17.14
N LEU A 236 6.19 19.98 17.09
CA LEU A 236 6.94 19.53 15.92
C LEU A 236 6.02 19.34 14.71
N TYR A 237 4.86 18.70 14.91
CA TYR A 237 3.88 18.50 13.83
C TYR A 237 3.27 19.82 13.34
N GLN A 238 3.02 20.77 14.24
CA GLN A 238 2.58 22.11 13.88
C GLN A 238 3.63 22.81 13.03
N SER A 239 4.89 22.83 13.46
CA SER A 239 6.00 23.43 12.71
C SER A 239 6.09 22.86 11.30
N ILE A 240 6.12 21.51 11.16
CA ILE A 240 6.28 20.87 9.85
C ILE A 240 5.04 21.04 8.94
N TYR A 241 3.84 20.81 9.48
CA TYR A 241 2.64 20.62 8.65
C TYR A 241 1.69 21.83 8.64
N VAL A 242 1.85 22.79 9.55
CA VAL A 242 1.05 24.01 9.58
C VAL A 242 1.91 25.19 9.14
N ASP A 243 3.08 25.37 9.75
CA ASP A 243 3.97 26.50 9.47
C ASP A 243 4.85 26.24 8.22
N GLY A 244 4.97 24.98 7.78
CA GLY A 244 5.69 24.62 6.57
C GLY A 244 7.20 24.52 6.72
N ASP A 245 7.69 24.40 7.95
CA ASP A 245 9.12 24.21 8.24
C ASP A 245 9.58 22.82 7.79
N ARG A 246 10.58 22.77 6.94
CA ARG A 246 11.13 21.54 6.37
C ARG A 246 12.44 21.08 7.00
N SER A 247 12.97 21.84 7.96
CA SER A 247 14.28 21.56 8.58
C SER A 247 14.39 20.17 9.21
N TYR A 248 13.25 19.60 9.65
CA TYR A 248 13.23 18.22 10.15
C TYR A 248 13.63 17.18 9.10
N TRP A 249 13.43 17.48 7.82
CA TRP A 249 13.66 16.55 6.71
C TRP A 249 15.01 16.77 5.99
N GLU A 250 15.74 17.79 6.36
CA GLU A 250 17.08 18.14 5.85
C GLU A 250 18.20 17.51 6.67
#